data_60286b3dd166c640f57e131d48fc268e
#
_entry.id   60286b3dd166c640f57e131d48fc268e
#
_cell.length_a   1.000
_cell.length_b   1.000
_cell.length_c   1.000
_cell.angle_alpha   90.00
_cell.angle_beta   90.00
_cell.angle_gamma   90.00
#
_symmetry.space_group_name_H-M   'P 1'
#
loop_
_entity.id
_entity.type
_entity.pdbx_description
1 polymer ?
#
loop_
_entity_poly.entity_id
_entity_poly.type
_entity_poly.pdbx_seq_one_letter_code
_entity_poly.pdbx_strand_id
1 'polypeptide(L)'
;ILTPEEIFIILSLPGLDMMRVFLIRLFNGRHPFRADRLHLHYLISDKLNNLGAFIIISTQVIINLLLYYLVSNKILVLIIVMILYILLVLLFKKKNVKP
;
A
#
# COMPACT_ATOMS: atom_id res chain seq x y z
N ILE A 1 -17.10 -8.60 -15.59
CA ILE A 1 -15.76 -8.34 -16.19
C ILE A 1 -15.27 -7.00 -15.70
N LEU A 2 -14.02 -6.99 -15.20
CA LEU A 2 -13.41 -5.78 -14.67
C LEU A 2 -12.91 -4.88 -15.80
N THR A 3 -13.12 -3.57 -15.65
CA THR A 3 -12.54 -2.59 -16.55
C THR A 3 -11.07 -2.38 -16.22
N PRO A 4 -10.25 -1.81 -17.14
CA PRO A 4 -8.85 -1.50 -16.82
C PRO A 4 -8.70 -0.57 -15.60
N GLU A 5 -9.61 0.38 -15.44
CA GLU A 5 -9.57 1.30 -14.29
C GLU A 5 -9.81 0.58 -12.97
N GLU A 6 -10.74 -0.39 -12.96
CA GLU A 6 -11.00 -1.18 -11.76
C GLU A 6 -9.80 -2.04 -11.39
N ILE A 7 -9.16 -2.66 -12.38
CA ILE A 7 -7.93 -3.43 -12.16
C ILE A 7 -6.85 -2.53 -11.59
N PHE A 8 -6.68 -1.34 -12.13
CA PHE A 8 -5.69 -0.37 -11.64
C PHE A 8 -5.95 -0.03 -10.17
N ILE A 9 -7.20 0.21 -9.79
CA ILE A 9 -7.55 0.54 -8.41
C ILE A 9 -7.27 -0.64 -7.47
N ILE A 10 -7.61 -1.85 -7.87
CA ILE A 10 -7.33 -3.04 -7.06
C ILE A 10 -5.84 -3.22 -6.83
N LEU A 11 -5.04 -3.00 -7.87
CA LEU A 11 -3.59 -3.19 -7.81
C LEU A 11 -2.84 -1.97 -7.27
N SER A 12 -3.54 -0.86 -6.98
CA SER A 12 -2.88 0.36 -6.53
C SER A 12 -2.15 0.17 -5.21
N LEU A 13 -2.73 -0.54 -4.24
CA LEU A 13 -2.10 -0.76 -2.96
C LEU A 13 -0.79 -1.54 -3.08
N PRO A 14 -0.76 -2.75 -3.70
CA PRO A 14 0.51 -3.43 -3.87
C PRO A 14 1.47 -2.70 -4.80
N GLY A 15 0.97 -1.98 -5.82
CA GLY A 15 1.82 -1.22 -6.71
C GLY A 15 2.53 -0.06 -6.02
N LEU A 16 1.79 0.70 -5.21
CA LEU A 16 2.37 1.78 -4.42
C LEU A 16 3.37 1.26 -3.39
N ASP A 17 3.06 0.12 -2.77
CA ASP A 17 3.94 -0.49 -1.79
C ASP A 17 5.25 -0.94 -2.43
N MET A 18 5.19 -1.55 -3.60
CA MET A 18 6.39 -1.95 -4.34
C MET A 18 7.25 -0.73 -4.70
N MET A 19 6.63 0.34 -5.19
CA MET A 19 7.34 1.57 -5.52
C MET A 19 8.00 2.19 -4.29
N ARG A 20 7.29 2.26 -3.18
CA ARG A 20 7.83 2.80 -1.93
C ARG A 20 9.07 2.04 -1.47
N VAL A 21 8.98 0.72 -1.42
CA VAL A 21 10.09 -0.12 -0.98
C VAL A 21 11.28 -0.01 -1.94
N PHE A 22 11.01 0.02 -3.24
CA PHE A 22 12.03 0.20 -4.26
C PHE A 22 12.80 1.51 -4.03
N LEU A 23 12.09 2.61 -3.83
CA LEU A 23 12.71 3.92 -3.63
C LEU A 23 13.49 3.98 -2.31
N ILE A 24 12.97 3.40 -1.24
CA ILE A 24 13.67 3.37 0.04
C ILE A 24 15.00 2.65 -0.10
N ARG A 25 15.01 1.49 -0.73
CA ARG A 25 16.23 0.73 -0.95
C ARG A 25 17.24 1.53 -1.76
N LEU A 26 16.76 2.15 -2.84
CA LEU A 26 17.61 2.91 -3.75
C LEU A 26 18.24 4.10 -3.04
N PHE A 27 17.45 4.87 -2.27
CA PHE A 27 17.96 6.05 -1.55
C PHE A 27 18.91 5.70 -0.42
N ASN A 28 18.87 4.47 0.09
CA ASN A 28 19.76 4.02 1.14
C ASN A 28 20.95 3.22 0.62
N GLY A 29 21.22 3.28 -0.68
CA GLY A 29 22.35 2.61 -1.29
C GLY A 29 22.24 1.10 -1.33
N ARG A 30 21.04 0.55 -1.17
CA ARG A 30 20.79 -0.88 -1.22
C ARG A 30 20.30 -1.29 -2.60
N HIS A 31 20.50 -2.57 -2.93
CA HIS A 31 19.97 -3.10 -4.18
C HIS A 31 18.43 -3.04 -4.16
N PRO A 32 17.79 -2.51 -5.23
CA PRO A 32 16.33 -2.34 -5.21
C PRO A 32 15.53 -3.64 -5.04
N PHE A 33 16.09 -4.76 -5.44
CA PHE A 33 15.44 -6.06 -5.36
C PHE A 33 15.87 -6.89 -4.15
N ARG A 34 16.53 -6.26 -3.19
CA ARG A 34 16.96 -6.95 -1.98
C ARG A 34 15.75 -7.45 -1.20
N ALA A 35 15.81 -8.69 -0.71
CA ALA A 35 14.78 -9.25 0.13
C ALA A 35 14.90 -8.70 1.55
N ASP A 36 13.83 -8.09 2.05
CA ASP A 36 13.73 -7.63 3.44
C ASP A 36 12.24 -7.45 3.79
N ARG A 37 11.95 -6.98 5.01
CA ARG A 37 10.58 -6.90 5.52
C ARG A 37 10.05 -5.47 5.55
N LEU A 38 10.26 -4.71 4.46
CA LEU A 38 9.83 -3.32 4.37
C LEU A 38 8.41 -3.15 3.80
N HIS A 39 7.85 -4.18 3.15
CA HIS A 39 6.51 -4.10 2.57
C HIS A 39 5.44 -3.91 3.64
N LEU A 40 4.34 -3.25 3.27
CA LEU A 40 3.25 -2.93 4.19
C LEU A 40 2.71 -4.18 4.89
N HIS A 41 2.57 -5.29 4.17
CA HIS A 41 2.11 -6.55 4.76
C HIS A 41 2.97 -6.93 5.98
N TYR A 42 4.29 -6.84 5.85
CA TYR A 42 5.19 -7.18 6.94
C TYR A 42 5.14 -6.16 8.07
N LEU A 43 4.96 -4.87 7.76
CA LEU A 43 4.85 -3.84 8.78
C LEU A 43 3.61 -4.09 9.67
N ILE A 44 2.49 -4.43 9.06
CA ILE A 44 1.26 -4.71 9.78
C ILE A 44 1.39 -6.04 10.55
N SER A 45 1.93 -7.06 9.90
CA SER A 45 2.10 -8.39 10.48
C SER A 45 3.00 -8.37 11.71
N ASP A 46 4.03 -7.54 11.73
CA ASP A 46 4.93 -7.41 12.88
C ASP A 46 4.25 -6.78 14.09
N LYS A 47 3.24 -5.92 13.89
CA LYS A 47 2.52 -5.29 15.00
C LYS A 47 1.30 -6.07 15.43
N LEU A 48 0.63 -6.75 14.53
CA LEU A 48 -0.58 -7.52 14.81
C LEU A 48 -0.29 -9.01 14.66
N ASN A 49 -0.57 -9.54 13.48
CA ASN A 49 -0.22 -10.92 13.07
C ASN A 49 -0.60 -11.03 11.60
N ASN A 50 -0.38 -12.21 11.01
CA ASN A 50 -0.67 -12.40 9.59
C ASN A 50 -2.15 -12.23 9.28
N LEU A 51 -3.04 -12.69 10.17
CA LEU A 51 -4.48 -12.52 10.00
C LEU A 51 -4.88 -11.05 10.06
N GLY A 52 -4.33 -10.30 11.02
CA GLY A 52 -4.57 -8.87 11.13
C GLY A 52 -4.11 -8.12 9.88
N ALA A 53 -2.93 -8.45 9.36
CA ALA A 53 -2.43 -7.85 8.14
C ALA A 53 -3.37 -8.13 6.95
N PHE A 54 -3.83 -9.37 6.82
CA PHE A 54 -4.76 -9.76 5.76
C PHE A 54 -6.06 -8.95 5.84
N ILE A 55 -6.63 -8.84 7.04
CA ILE A 55 -7.89 -8.11 7.25
C ILE A 55 -7.73 -6.63 6.89
N ILE A 56 -6.66 -5.99 7.34
CA ILE A 56 -6.44 -4.56 7.10
C ILE A 56 -6.22 -4.29 5.62
N ILE A 57 -5.38 -5.07 4.97
CA ILE A 57 -5.07 -4.88 3.55
C ILE A 57 -6.32 -5.13 2.70
N SER A 58 -7.08 -6.18 3.01
CA SER A 58 -8.33 -6.49 2.30
C SER A 58 -9.35 -5.37 2.46
N THR A 59 -9.47 -4.83 3.68
CA THR A 59 -10.36 -3.71 3.95
C THR A 59 -9.96 -2.48 3.13
N GLN A 60 -8.67 -2.20 3.03
CA GLN A 60 -8.19 -1.06 2.26
C GLN A 60 -8.50 -1.22 0.77
N VAL A 61 -8.33 -2.42 0.22
CA VAL A 61 -8.66 -2.67 -1.19
C VAL A 61 -10.15 -2.46 -1.43
N ILE A 62 -10.99 -2.94 -0.51
CA ILE A 62 -12.45 -2.76 -0.61
C ILE A 62 -12.81 -1.28 -0.55
N ILE A 63 -12.20 -0.51 0.36
CA ILE A 63 -12.43 0.93 0.45
C ILE A 63 -12.03 1.62 -0.85
N ASN A 64 -10.91 1.25 -1.44
CA ASN A 64 -10.46 1.83 -2.71
C ASN A 64 -11.49 1.59 -3.81
N LEU A 65 -12.04 0.39 -3.91
CA LEU A 65 -13.07 0.09 -4.90
C LEU A 65 -14.35 0.85 -4.65
N LEU A 66 -14.79 0.96 -3.39
CA LEU A 66 -15.99 1.72 -3.07
C LEU A 66 -15.81 3.19 -3.42
N LEU A 67 -14.67 3.77 -3.16
CA LEU A 67 -14.38 5.15 -3.55
C LEU A 67 -14.42 5.33 -5.06
N TYR A 68 -13.91 4.36 -5.80
CA TYR A 68 -13.95 4.39 -7.26
C TYR A 68 -15.38 4.47 -7.78
N TYR A 69 -16.31 3.73 -7.19
CA TYR A 69 -17.70 3.72 -7.63
C TYR A 69 -18.50 4.92 -7.11
N LEU A 70 -18.20 5.41 -5.90
CA LEU A 70 -18.99 6.47 -5.28
C LEU A 70 -18.58 7.87 -5.73
N VAL A 71 -17.31 8.06 -6.06
CA VAL A 71 -16.79 9.36 -6.46
C VAL A 71 -16.66 9.41 -7.98
N SER A 72 -17.28 10.42 -8.60
CA SER A 72 -17.27 10.54 -10.07
C SER A 72 -15.92 11.02 -10.61
N ASN A 73 -15.18 11.84 -9.86
CA ASN A 73 -13.89 12.35 -10.28
C ASN A 73 -12.79 11.31 -10.01
N LYS A 74 -12.31 10.66 -11.07
CA LYS A 74 -11.34 9.57 -10.92
C LYS A 74 -9.96 10.05 -10.47
N ILE A 75 -9.59 11.29 -10.82
CA ILE A 75 -8.33 11.88 -10.35
C ILE A 75 -8.38 12.07 -8.83
N LEU A 76 -9.52 12.53 -8.32
CA LEU A 76 -9.71 12.69 -6.88
C LEU A 76 -9.62 11.34 -6.17
N VAL A 77 -10.19 10.29 -6.76
CA VAL A 77 -10.10 8.92 -6.20
C VAL A 77 -8.65 8.49 -6.08
N LEU A 78 -7.83 8.72 -7.11
CA LEU A 78 -6.41 8.36 -7.06
C LEU A 78 -5.68 9.09 -5.94
N ILE A 79 -5.96 10.39 -5.78
CA ILE A 79 -5.34 11.18 -4.72
C ILE A 79 -5.73 10.64 -3.34
N ILE A 80 -7.00 10.33 -3.13
CA ILE A 80 -7.49 9.78 -1.86
C ILE A 80 -6.85 8.42 -1.58
N VAL A 81 -6.76 7.56 -2.58
CA VAL A 81 -6.15 6.23 -2.45
C VAL A 81 -4.68 6.37 -2.02
N MET A 82 -3.94 7.28 -2.64
CA MET A 82 -2.55 7.53 -2.27
C MET A 82 -2.42 8.03 -0.84
N ILE A 83 -3.29 8.95 -0.42
CA ILE A 83 -3.27 9.48 0.94
C ILE A 83 -3.57 8.37 1.95
N LEU A 84 -4.56 7.52 1.69
CA LEU A 84 -4.91 6.41 2.57
C LEU A 84 -3.75 5.42 2.70
N TYR A 85 -3.06 5.13 1.60
CA TYR A 85 -1.89 4.25 1.64
C TYR A 85 -0.77 4.85 2.50
N ILE A 86 -0.47 6.13 2.31
CA ILE A 86 0.56 6.82 3.08
C ILE A 86 0.22 6.80 4.57
N LEU A 87 -1.05 7.03 4.92
CA LEU A 87 -1.49 6.98 6.31
C LEU A 87 -1.30 5.60 6.93
N LEU A 88 -1.60 4.53 6.18
CA LEU A 88 -1.36 3.17 6.65
C LEU A 88 0.12 2.92 6.90
N VAL A 89 0.97 3.33 5.98
CA VAL A 89 2.41 3.16 6.14
C VAL A 89 2.91 3.89 7.40
N LEU A 90 2.48 5.12 7.59
CA LEU A 90 2.90 5.91 8.75
C LEU A 90 2.39 5.30 10.06
N LEU A 91 1.17 4.73 10.05
CA LEU A 91 0.59 4.11 11.23
C LEU A 91 1.35 2.85 11.66
N PHE A 92 1.78 2.05 10.70
CA PHE A 92 2.46 0.79 10.97
C PHE A 92 3.97 0.84 10.77
N LYS A 93 4.52 2.02 10.49
CA LYS A 93 5.95 2.17 10.31
C LYS A 93 6.69 1.82 11.61
N LYS A 94 7.75 1.02 11.49
CA LYS A 94 8.58 0.69 12.64
C LYS A 94 9.45 1.88 13.02
N LYS A 95 9.51 2.15 14.31
CA LYS A 95 10.44 3.15 14.83
C LYS A 95 11.85 2.58 14.80
N ASN A 96 12.82 3.43 14.43
CA ASN A 96 14.26 3.08 14.45
C ASN A 96 14.64 2.00 13.44
N VAL A 97 13.79 1.72 12.45
CA VAL A 97 14.16 0.82 11.37
C VAL A 97 14.89 1.62 10.30
N LYS A 98 16.11 1.21 10.02
CA LYS A 98 16.83 1.76 8.87
C LYS A 98 16.55 0.89 7.66
N PRO A 99 15.99 1.46 6.61
CA PRO A 99 15.69 0.70 5.39
C PRO A 99 16.97 0.15 4.75
#